data_eacf12aa68c2023a8097104e5e3397fb
#
_entry.id   eacf12aa68c2023a8097104e5e3397fb
#
_cell.length_a   1.000
_cell.length_b   1.000
_cell.length_c   1.000
_cell.angle_alpha   90.00
_cell.angle_beta   90.00
_cell.angle_gamma   90.00
#
_symmetry.space_group_name_H-M   'P 1'
#
loop_
_entity.id
_entity.type
_entity.pdbx_description
1 polymer ?
#
loop_
_entity_poly.entity_id
_entity_poly.type
_entity_poly.pdbx_seq_one_letter_code
_entity_poly.pdbx_strand_id
1 'polypeptide(L)'
;MAFQIKSIRYQNSPRKILLQNINGPCPLLAAANALLLRGVITLSSECIRNGVASTDDVVNMLANRALLRSNNQEEEKPSSSNSNHEYHLNEVLSILPTLQHGMDVNPQFTSPQSIEYTHNLAAFDLLGVELVHGWVLDPQDLETCAVVEQRSYNELIELVVIGGG
;
A
#
# COMPACT_ATOMS: atom_id res chain seq x y z
N MET A 1 7.51 -8.93 15.65
CA MET A 1 8.32 -7.68 15.56
C MET A 1 7.54 -6.57 16.25
N ALA A 2 8.21 -5.58 16.86
CA ALA A 2 7.55 -4.46 17.53
C ALA A 2 8.08 -3.13 16.96
N PHE A 3 7.17 -2.18 16.72
CA PHE A 3 7.45 -0.87 16.13
C PHE A 3 7.30 0.22 17.20
N GLN A 4 8.28 1.09 17.34
CA GLN A 4 8.19 2.22 18.26
C GLN A 4 7.17 3.24 17.78
N ILE A 5 6.43 3.84 18.71
CA ILE A 5 5.46 4.88 18.45
C ILE A 5 6.11 6.23 18.68
N LYS A 6 6.06 7.11 17.68
CA LYS A 6 6.54 8.49 17.76
C LYS A 6 5.39 9.46 17.61
N SER A 7 5.35 10.47 18.49
CA SER A 7 4.44 11.61 18.32
C SER A 7 5.11 12.66 17.44
N ILE A 8 4.37 13.14 16.45
CA ILE A 8 4.80 14.20 15.55
C ILE A 8 3.70 15.25 15.40
N ARG A 9 4.04 16.40 14.84
CA ARG A 9 3.06 17.40 14.39
C ARG A 9 2.91 17.28 12.87
N TYR A 10 1.71 17.03 12.39
CA TYR A 10 1.37 16.95 10.98
C TYR A 10 0.14 17.82 10.71
N GLN A 11 0.24 18.74 9.74
CA GLN A 11 -0.82 19.71 9.42
C GLN A 11 -1.40 20.40 10.67
N ASN A 12 -0.51 20.91 11.53
CA ASN A 12 -0.82 21.58 12.80
C ASN A 12 -1.56 20.70 13.85
N SER A 13 -1.72 19.42 13.61
CA SER A 13 -2.36 18.46 14.55
C SER A 13 -1.33 17.47 15.08
N PRO A 14 -1.43 17.05 16.36
CA PRO A 14 -0.62 15.98 16.88
C PRO A 14 -1.05 14.66 16.23
N ARG A 15 -0.09 13.91 15.73
CA ARG A 15 -0.28 12.57 15.15
C ARG A 15 0.73 11.60 15.73
N LYS A 16 0.37 10.33 15.70
CA LYS A 16 1.28 9.23 16.06
C LYS A 16 1.63 8.46 14.81
N ILE A 17 2.90 8.09 14.70
CA ILE A 17 3.42 7.24 13.62
C ILE A 17 4.18 6.06 14.20
N LEU A 18 4.34 5.03 13.39
CA LEU A 18 5.13 3.85 13.70
C LEU A 18 6.49 3.98 13.03
N LEU A 19 7.55 3.74 13.80
CA LEU A 19 8.91 3.77 13.30
C LEU A 19 9.35 2.38 12.85
N GLN A 20 10.05 2.32 11.74
CA GLN A 20 10.67 1.10 11.26
C GLN A 20 11.94 0.81 12.07
N ASN A 21 12.10 -0.41 12.54
CA ASN A 21 13.25 -0.82 13.36
C ASN A 21 14.43 -1.35 12.53
N ILE A 22 14.15 -1.90 11.36
CA ILE A 22 15.12 -2.56 10.49
C ILE A 22 14.96 -1.96 9.10
N ASN A 23 16.06 -1.64 8.45
CA ASN A 23 16.04 -1.16 7.06
C ASN A 23 15.44 -2.22 6.13
N GLY A 24 14.68 -1.77 5.16
CA GLY A 24 14.05 -2.61 4.15
C GLY A 24 12.65 -2.10 3.78
N PRO A 25 12.06 -2.65 2.73
CA PRO A 25 10.70 -2.30 2.33
C PRO A 25 9.70 -2.80 3.39
N CYS A 26 8.82 -1.93 3.84
CA CYS A 26 7.73 -2.31 4.73
C CYS A 26 6.43 -1.62 4.31
N PRO A 27 5.78 -2.12 3.25
CA PRO A 27 4.49 -1.62 2.77
C PRO A 27 3.42 -1.59 3.87
N LEU A 28 3.45 -2.55 4.79
CA LEU A 28 2.55 -2.59 5.95
C LEU A 28 2.64 -1.31 6.79
N LEU A 29 3.86 -0.89 7.15
CA LEU A 29 4.06 0.35 7.91
C LEU A 29 3.73 1.60 7.10
N ALA A 30 4.04 1.60 5.80
CA ALA A 30 3.72 2.72 4.92
C ALA A 30 2.21 2.95 4.87
N ALA A 31 1.41 1.90 4.65
CA ALA A 31 -0.05 1.96 4.66
C ALA A 31 -0.59 2.41 6.03
N ALA A 32 -0.10 1.81 7.12
CA ALA A 32 -0.53 2.18 8.46
C ALA A 32 -0.22 3.65 8.78
N ASN A 33 0.98 4.13 8.47
CA ASN A 33 1.36 5.52 8.72
C ASN A 33 0.58 6.51 7.86
N ALA A 34 0.30 6.19 6.59
CA ALA A 34 -0.55 7.02 5.74
C ALA A 34 -1.95 7.20 6.35
N LEU A 35 -2.55 6.12 6.86
CA LEU A 35 -3.88 6.15 7.47
C LEU A 35 -3.88 6.80 8.86
N LEU A 36 -2.82 6.61 9.67
CA LEU A 36 -2.63 7.30 10.95
C LEU A 36 -2.49 8.82 10.76
N LEU A 37 -1.73 9.25 9.77
CA LEU A 37 -1.55 10.67 9.43
C LEU A 37 -2.86 11.31 8.95
N ARG A 38 -3.64 10.59 8.13
CA ARG A 38 -4.98 11.02 7.72
C ARG A 38 -6.00 11.04 8.87
N GLY A 39 -5.69 10.40 10.00
CA GLY A 39 -6.62 10.26 11.13
C GLY A 39 -7.76 9.28 10.87
N VAL A 40 -7.61 8.41 9.88
CA VAL A 40 -8.61 7.41 9.48
C VAL A 40 -8.58 6.19 10.41
N ILE A 41 -7.41 5.86 10.95
CA ILE A 41 -7.20 4.83 11.95
C ILE A 41 -6.48 5.41 13.16
N THR A 42 -6.59 4.72 14.29
CA THR A 42 -5.94 5.10 15.55
C THR A 42 -5.29 3.89 16.21
N LEU A 43 -4.17 4.10 16.87
CA LEU A 43 -3.53 3.07 17.69
C LEU A 43 -4.36 2.80 18.95
N SER A 44 -4.35 1.56 19.43
CA SER A 44 -5.00 1.19 20.67
C SER A 44 -4.41 1.94 21.87
N SER A 45 -5.21 2.12 22.92
CA SER A 45 -4.75 2.76 24.17
C SER A 45 -3.60 1.98 24.81
N GLU A 46 -3.56 0.67 24.61
CA GLU A 46 -2.50 -0.19 25.10
C GLU A 46 -1.18 0.07 24.35
N CYS A 47 -1.19 0.08 23.01
CA CYS A 47 -0.02 0.42 22.21
C CYS A 47 0.54 1.80 22.58
N ILE A 48 -0.36 2.78 22.75
CA ILE A 48 0.04 4.16 23.11
C ILE A 48 0.71 4.20 24.48
N ARG A 49 0.17 3.49 25.48
CA ARG A 49 0.71 3.43 26.85
C ARG A 49 2.06 2.73 26.89
N ASN A 50 2.21 1.65 26.12
CA ASN A 50 3.44 0.88 26.05
C ASN A 50 4.51 1.53 25.14
N GLY A 51 4.12 2.51 24.32
CA GLY A 51 5.02 3.19 23.37
C GLY A 51 5.44 2.34 22.17
N VAL A 52 4.82 1.18 22.00
CA VAL A 52 5.12 0.20 20.94
C VAL A 52 3.85 -0.45 20.39
N ALA A 53 3.90 -0.87 19.12
CA ALA A 53 2.88 -1.71 18.50
C ALA A 53 3.56 -2.95 17.90
N SER A 54 2.99 -4.12 18.07
CA SER A 54 3.44 -5.35 17.43
C SER A 54 3.03 -5.38 15.95
N THR A 55 3.62 -6.29 15.16
CA THR A 55 3.15 -6.56 13.79
C THR A 55 1.67 -6.94 13.79
N ASP A 56 1.24 -7.78 14.73
CA ASP A 56 -0.16 -8.22 14.82
C ASP A 56 -1.10 -7.06 15.16
N ASP A 57 -0.70 -6.11 16.00
CA ASP A 57 -1.48 -4.90 16.28
C ASP A 57 -1.70 -4.09 15.00
N VAL A 58 -0.65 -3.94 14.18
CA VAL A 58 -0.73 -3.20 12.92
C VAL A 58 -1.61 -3.92 11.90
N VAL A 59 -1.41 -5.23 11.74
CA VAL A 59 -2.25 -6.06 10.85
C VAL A 59 -3.71 -6.00 11.26
N ASN A 60 -4.02 -6.17 12.54
CA ASN A 60 -5.40 -6.11 13.05
C ASN A 60 -6.04 -4.73 12.84
N MET A 61 -5.26 -3.66 13.03
CA MET A 61 -5.73 -2.29 12.79
C MET A 61 -6.07 -2.06 11.31
N LEU A 62 -5.25 -2.55 10.40
CA LEU A 62 -5.50 -2.46 8.95
C LEU A 62 -6.63 -3.38 8.51
N ALA A 63 -6.71 -4.60 9.06
CA ALA A 63 -7.82 -5.53 8.80
C ALA A 63 -9.17 -4.94 9.21
N ASN A 64 -9.26 -4.34 10.39
CA ASN A 64 -10.46 -3.64 10.83
C ASN A 64 -10.83 -2.48 9.90
N ARG A 65 -9.85 -1.74 9.40
CA ARG A 65 -10.09 -0.68 8.41
C ARG A 65 -10.63 -1.23 7.09
N ALA A 66 -10.06 -2.34 6.58
CA ALA A 66 -10.51 -3.01 5.37
C ALA A 66 -11.98 -3.48 5.51
N LEU A 67 -12.31 -4.13 6.62
CA LEU A 67 -13.68 -4.57 6.95
C LEU A 67 -14.68 -3.40 6.97
N LEU A 68 -14.34 -2.30 7.63
CA LEU A 68 -15.22 -1.13 7.69
C LEU A 68 -15.47 -0.50 6.31
N ARG A 69 -14.46 -0.48 5.44
CA ARG A 69 -14.65 0.05 4.08
C ARG A 69 -15.47 -0.89 3.21
N SER A 70 -15.23 -2.19 3.34
CA SER A 70 -15.98 -3.23 2.64
C SER A 70 -17.48 -3.09 2.92
N ASN A 71 -17.86 -3.04 4.20
CA ASN A 71 -19.26 -2.90 4.61
C ASN A 71 -19.91 -1.61 4.10
N ASN A 72 -19.18 -0.49 4.10
CA ASN A 72 -19.72 0.79 3.60
C ASN A 72 -19.94 0.78 2.07
N GLN A 73 -19.16 0.01 1.32
CA GLN A 73 -19.34 -0.12 -0.13
C GLN A 73 -20.56 -0.98 -0.49
N GLU A 74 -20.95 -1.93 0.37
CA GLU A 74 -22.16 -2.73 0.20
C GLU A 74 -23.44 -1.90 0.35
N GLU A 75 -23.45 -0.92 1.24
CA GLU A 75 -24.61 -0.03 1.42
C GLU A 75 -24.86 0.87 0.20
N GLU A 76 -23.81 1.23 -0.55
CA GLU A 76 -23.93 2.11 -1.72
C GLU A 76 -24.31 1.37 -3.02
N LYS A 77 -24.12 0.04 -3.10
CA LYS A 77 -24.44 -0.78 -4.28
C LYS A 77 -25.03 -2.14 -3.90
N PRO A 78 -26.32 -2.19 -3.58
CA PRO A 78 -27.00 -3.46 -3.29
C PRO A 78 -27.37 -4.20 -4.59
N SER A 79 -26.41 -4.69 -5.34
CA SER A 79 -26.72 -5.57 -6.47
C SER A 79 -25.56 -6.49 -6.82
N SER A 80 -25.84 -7.77 -6.63
CA SER A 80 -25.20 -8.99 -7.15
C SER A 80 -23.84 -9.39 -6.60
N SER A 81 -23.86 -10.53 -5.91
CA SER A 81 -22.77 -11.42 -5.51
C SER A 81 -22.01 -11.08 -4.21
N ASN A 82 -22.67 -11.24 -3.07
CA ASN A 82 -22.03 -11.25 -1.74
C ASN A 82 -20.84 -12.26 -1.67
N SER A 83 -20.90 -13.35 -2.41
CA SER A 83 -19.84 -14.38 -2.39
C SER A 83 -18.50 -13.90 -2.98
N ASN A 84 -18.50 -13.08 -4.02
CA ASN A 84 -17.27 -12.58 -4.61
C ASN A 84 -16.61 -11.52 -3.73
N HIS A 85 -17.41 -10.72 -3.03
CA HIS A 85 -16.91 -9.66 -2.15
C HIS A 85 -16.25 -10.24 -0.89
N GLU A 86 -16.88 -11.22 -0.25
CA GLU A 86 -16.28 -11.95 0.87
C GLU A 86 -14.98 -12.66 0.49
N TYR A 87 -14.94 -13.23 -0.72
CA TYR A 87 -13.73 -13.85 -1.23
C TYR A 87 -12.59 -12.85 -1.36
N HIS A 88 -12.82 -11.70 -2.00
CA HIS A 88 -11.82 -10.64 -2.15
C HIS A 88 -11.36 -10.07 -0.81
N LEU A 89 -12.28 -9.88 0.14
CA LEU A 89 -11.95 -9.43 1.47
C LEU A 89 -11.03 -10.42 2.20
N ASN A 90 -11.39 -11.72 2.17
CA ASN A 90 -10.57 -12.77 2.79
C ASN A 90 -9.19 -12.87 2.16
N GLU A 91 -9.10 -12.73 0.83
CA GLU A 91 -7.83 -12.69 0.10
C GLU A 91 -6.97 -11.53 0.59
N VAL A 92 -7.51 -10.31 0.64
CA VAL A 92 -6.80 -9.13 1.14
C VAL A 92 -6.35 -9.30 2.59
N LEU A 93 -7.21 -9.83 3.46
CA LEU A 93 -6.85 -10.08 4.86
C LEU A 93 -5.68 -11.06 4.99
N SER A 94 -5.58 -12.04 4.10
CA SER A 94 -4.47 -13.00 4.07
C SER A 94 -3.14 -12.39 3.61
N ILE A 95 -3.20 -11.33 2.79
CA ILE A 95 -2.03 -10.64 2.24
C ILE A 95 -1.42 -9.66 3.26
N LEU A 96 -2.23 -9.01 4.11
CA LEU A 96 -1.75 -7.98 5.03
C LEU A 96 -0.50 -8.38 5.84
N PRO A 97 -0.40 -9.59 6.44
CA PRO A 97 0.80 -9.99 7.15
C PRO A 97 2.05 -10.10 6.28
N THR A 98 1.90 -10.42 4.98
CA THR A 98 3.03 -10.59 4.06
C THR A 98 3.67 -9.26 3.69
N LEU A 99 2.91 -8.15 3.74
CA LEU A 99 3.38 -6.81 3.41
C LEU A 99 4.50 -6.31 4.33
N GLN A 100 4.76 -6.97 5.47
CA GLN A 100 5.91 -6.66 6.31
C GLN A 100 7.26 -7.02 5.66
N HIS A 101 7.25 -7.93 4.68
CA HIS A 101 8.46 -8.41 4.00
C HIS A 101 8.74 -7.68 2.68
N GLY A 102 7.86 -6.81 2.26
CA GLY A 102 7.90 -6.12 0.99
C GLY A 102 6.73 -6.48 0.09
N MET A 103 6.69 -5.90 -1.09
CA MET A 103 5.77 -6.25 -2.16
C MET A 103 6.44 -5.96 -3.50
N ASP A 104 6.09 -6.75 -4.48
CA ASP A 104 6.48 -6.49 -5.86
C ASP A 104 5.53 -5.47 -6.48
N VAL A 105 6.10 -4.48 -7.14
CA VAL A 105 5.37 -3.49 -7.94
C VAL A 105 6.00 -3.41 -9.33
N ASN A 106 5.15 -3.39 -10.35
CA ASN A 106 5.56 -3.25 -11.74
C ASN A 106 5.01 -1.95 -12.32
N PRO A 107 5.74 -0.81 -12.17
CA PRO A 107 5.29 0.46 -12.68
C PRO A 107 5.40 0.54 -14.19
N GLN A 108 4.46 1.28 -14.79
CA GLN A 108 4.51 1.78 -16.16
C GLN A 108 4.84 3.27 -16.09
N PHE A 109 5.56 3.77 -17.08
CA PHE A 109 6.16 5.11 -17.01
C PHE A 109 5.27 6.22 -17.57
N THR A 110 4.02 5.93 -17.87
CA THR A 110 3.06 6.86 -18.50
C THR A 110 2.41 7.82 -17.50
N SER A 111 2.21 7.43 -16.26
CA SER A 111 1.69 8.30 -15.21
C SER A 111 2.11 7.81 -13.82
N PRO A 112 2.07 8.67 -12.78
CA PRO A 112 2.42 8.27 -11.41
C PRO A 112 1.57 7.13 -10.84
N GLN A 113 0.34 6.96 -11.31
CA GLN A 113 -0.60 5.92 -10.87
C GLN A 113 -0.53 4.66 -11.72
N SER A 114 0.24 4.66 -12.82
CA SER A 114 0.35 3.52 -13.72
C SER A 114 1.20 2.43 -13.08
N ILE A 115 0.55 1.53 -12.36
CA ILE A 115 1.15 0.34 -11.75
C ILE A 115 0.31 -0.85 -12.19
N GLU A 116 0.98 -1.91 -12.65
CA GLU A 116 0.30 -3.13 -13.03
C GLU A 116 -0.42 -3.74 -11.83
N TYR A 117 -1.67 -4.17 -12.04
CA TYR A 117 -2.49 -4.69 -10.95
C TYR A 117 -1.94 -6.02 -10.42
N THR A 118 -1.78 -6.09 -9.10
CA THR A 118 -1.39 -7.29 -8.37
C THR A 118 -2.31 -7.50 -7.16
N HIS A 119 -2.31 -8.71 -6.60
CA HIS A 119 -3.05 -8.97 -5.36
C HIS A 119 -2.63 -8.04 -4.21
N ASN A 120 -1.35 -7.64 -4.17
CA ASN A 120 -0.87 -6.70 -3.17
C ASN A 120 -1.49 -5.31 -3.34
N LEU A 121 -1.69 -4.85 -4.59
CA LEU A 121 -2.39 -3.58 -4.85
C LEU A 121 -3.84 -3.62 -4.37
N ALA A 122 -4.53 -4.75 -4.51
CA ALA A 122 -5.89 -4.91 -4.02
C ALA A 122 -6.01 -4.58 -2.52
N ALA A 123 -4.98 -4.93 -1.73
CA ALA A 123 -4.95 -4.58 -0.31
C ALA A 123 -4.91 -3.06 -0.09
N PHE A 124 -4.11 -2.33 -0.88
CA PHE A 124 -4.02 -0.87 -0.79
C PHE A 124 -5.32 -0.20 -1.23
N ASP A 125 -5.96 -0.69 -2.30
CA ASP A 125 -7.26 -0.20 -2.77
C ASP A 125 -8.34 -0.38 -1.69
N LEU A 126 -8.40 -1.57 -1.08
CA LEU A 126 -9.36 -1.85 -0.02
C LEU A 126 -9.11 -1.00 1.22
N LEU A 127 -7.86 -0.69 1.56
CA LEU A 127 -7.50 0.23 2.64
C LEU A 127 -7.82 1.70 2.30
N GLY A 128 -7.95 2.04 1.02
CA GLY A 128 -8.09 3.41 0.52
C GLY A 128 -6.78 4.19 0.58
N VAL A 129 -5.68 3.50 0.30
CA VAL A 129 -4.34 4.07 0.19
C VAL A 129 -3.90 3.97 -1.26
N GLU A 130 -3.79 5.09 -1.93
CA GLU A 130 -3.31 5.16 -3.30
C GLU A 130 -1.79 4.96 -3.34
N LEU A 131 -1.34 4.09 -4.23
CA LEU A 131 0.07 3.90 -4.55
C LEU A 131 0.45 4.75 -5.75
N VAL A 132 1.58 5.43 -5.64
CA VAL A 132 2.13 6.25 -6.72
C VAL A 132 3.63 6.04 -6.80
N HIS A 133 4.19 6.25 -7.99
CA HIS A 133 5.64 6.25 -8.22
C HIS A 133 6.09 7.54 -8.89
N GLY A 134 7.40 7.84 -8.79
CA GLY A 134 8.01 9.05 -9.36
C GLY A 134 8.68 8.84 -10.72
N TRP A 135 8.64 7.65 -11.29
CA TRP A 135 9.29 7.34 -12.57
C TRP A 135 8.33 7.59 -13.73
N VAL A 136 8.26 8.84 -14.15
CA VAL A 136 7.41 9.28 -15.25
C VAL A 136 8.29 9.81 -16.37
N LEU A 137 7.99 9.42 -17.61
CA LEU A 137 8.69 9.90 -18.79
C LEU A 137 8.48 11.41 -18.97
N ASP A 138 9.55 12.10 -19.38
CA ASP A 138 9.42 13.44 -19.92
C ASP A 138 8.90 13.35 -21.36
N PRO A 139 7.71 13.89 -21.66
CA PRO A 139 7.16 13.86 -23.01
C PRO A 139 8.01 14.59 -24.05
N GLN A 140 8.97 15.43 -23.62
CA GLN A 140 9.88 16.15 -24.51
C GLN A 140 11.10 15.30 -24.90
N ASP A 141 11.40 14.25 -24.14
CA ASP A 141 12.46 13.28 -24.46
C ASP A 141 11.92 12.20 -25.40
N LEU A 142 11.84 12.54 -26.69
CA LEU A 142 11.29 11.65 -27.71
C LEU A 142 12.08 10.36 -27.89
N GLU A 143 13.39 10.38 -27.63
CA GLU A 143 14.26 9.20 -27.76
C GLU A 143 13.94 8.19 -26.66
N THR A 144 13.92 8.63 -25.41
CA THR A 144 13.54 7.78 -24.28
C THR A 144 12.09 7.31 -24.39
N CYS A 145 11.17 8.19 -24.78
CA CYS A 145 9.78 7.82 -25.01
C CYS A 145 9.62 6.71 -26.05
N ALA A 146 10.37 6.77 -27.17
CA ALA A 146 10.31 5.75 -28.22
C ALA A 146 10.85 4.38 -27.75
N VAL A 147 11.86 4.37 -26.86
CA VAL A 147 12.42 3.12 -26.31
C VAL A 147 11.51 2.51 -25.26
N VAL A 148 11.00 3.33 -24.36
CA VAL A 148 10.17 2.86 -23.22
C VAL A 148 8.74 2.55 -23.68
N GLU A 149 8.17 3.42 -24.53
CA GLU A 149 6.78 3.30 -25.02
C GLU A 149 5.77 3.08 -23.87
N GLN A 150 4.99 1.99 -23.96
CA GLN A 150 4.02 1.57 -22.94
C GLN A 150 4.53 0.41 -22.08
N ARG A 151 5.84 0.14 -22.14
CA ARG A 151 6.43 -0.98 -21.42
C ARG A 151 6.46 -0.73 -19.91
N SER A 152 6.27 -1.81 -19.18
CA SER A 152 6.47 -1.83 -17.73
C SER A 152 7.95 -1.97 -17.37
N TYR A 153 8.26 -1.76 -16.09
CA TYR A 153 9.60 -1.95 -15.57
C TYR A 153 10.14 -3.36 -15.85
N ASN A 154 9.33 -4.40 -15.62
CA ASN A 154 9.77 -5.78 -15.83
C ASN A 154 10.06 -6.06 -17.31
N GLU A 155 9.23 -5.56 -18.24
CA GLU A 155 9.47 -5.73 -19.68
C GLU A 155 10.75 -5.03 -20.11
N LEU A 156 11.08 -3.86 -19.56
CA LEU A 156 12.34 -3.16 -19.86
C LEU A 156 13.56 -3.92 -19.29
N ILE A 157 13.45 -4.48 -18.08
CA ILE A 157 14.53 -5.30 -17.50
C ILE A 157 14.77 -6.54 -18.36
N GLU A 158 13.72 -7.21 -18.83
CA GLU A 158 13.86 -8.37 -19.73
C GLU A 158 14.60 -7.99 -21.03
N LEU A 159 14.26 -6.85 -21.64
CA LEU A 159 14.98 -6.37 -22.84
C LEU A 159 16.46 -6.12 -22.58
N VAL A 160 16.81 -5.54 -21.42
CA VAL A 160 18.22 -5.31 -21.06
C VAL A 160 18.96 -6.63 -20.83
N VAL A 161 18.33 -7.59 -20.19
CA VAL A 161 18.94 -8.90 -19.92
C VAL A 161 19.12 -9.73 -21.20
N ILE A 162 18.13 -9.72 -22.09
CA ILE A 162 18.16 -10.46 -23.36
C ILE A 162 19.05 -9.75 -24.40
N GLY A 163 19.02 -8.42 -24.45
CA GLY A 163 19.78 -7.63 -25.43
C GLY A 163 21.25 -7.39 -25.06
N GLY A 164 21.68 -7.75 -23.86
CA GLY A 164 23.06 -7.61 -23.36
C GLY A 164 23.95 -8.85 -23.56
N GLY A 165 23.50 -9.84 -24.37
CA GLY A 165 24.24 -11.06 -24.71
C GLY A 165 24.92 -10.98 -26.07
#